data_14eafef6ddbbff5d687e7c149240133f
#
_entry.id   14eafef6ddbbff5d687e7c149240133f
#
_cell.length_a   1.000
_cell.length_b   1.000
_cell.length_c   1.000
_cell.angle_alpha   90.00
_cell.angle_beta   90.00
_cell.angle_gamma   90.00
#
_symmetry.space_group_name_H-M   'P 1'
#
loop_
_entity.id
_entity.type
_entity.pdbx_description
1 polymer ?
#
loop_
_entity_poly.entity_id
_entity_poly.type
_entity_poly.pdbx_seq_one_letter_code
_entity_poly.pdbx_strand_id
1 'polypeptide(L)'
;MAAAATTFFLIGGGTDSGGDSAARRTLTSDEANRLAITRFLNYQAGGRAVTITVPSAAGGLVVTGSVDYRAGIGYGVVRGAGRDTSSDGLIQWTAAAVLVHPMTDTPATAPPAPPASGWYRRPLQKSGSALDSSLAIVLGLGSDRPDNAELLPQNGAALVGKDRVRGHSVDVMTGPNVRANDGTSFAPGSNSSSTVRYWIGGDGTMYRVRAGVASESQPVVIDFDDRKYFPVRAAPGVTPAG
;
A
#
# COMPACT_ATOMS: atom_id res chain seq x y z
N MET A 1 33.84 37.46 50.23
CA MET A 1 34.19 36.45 49.23
C MET A 1 33.00 35.53 49.09
N ALA A 2 32.24 35.70 48.02
CA ALA A 2 31.07 34.89 47.73
C ALA A 2 31.43 33.89 46.63
N ALA A 3 31.34 32.58 46.91
CA ALA A 3 31.54 31.55 45.91
C ALA A 3 30.20 31.22 45.23
N ALA A 4 30.11 31.49 43.95
CA ALA A 4 28.98 31.12 43.12
C ALA A 4 29.16 29.66 42.65
N ALA A 5 28.27 28.78 43.04
CA ALA A 5 28.21 27.41 42.51
C ALA A 5 27.35 27.41 41.24
N THR A 6 27.95 27.17 40.09
CA THR A 6 27.28 27.00 38.81
C THR A 6 26.84 25.57 38.66
N THR A 7 25.55 25.33 38.75
CA THR A 7 24.94 23.98 38.51
C THR A 7 24.75 23.80 37.02
N PHE A 8 25.50 22.92 36.37
CA PHE A 8 25.28 22.50 34.99
C PHE A 8 24.14 21.50 34.96
N PHE A 9 23.02 21.88 34.38
CA PHE A 9 21.98 20.94 33.98
C PHE A 9 22.41 20.27 32.67
N LEU A 10 22.79 19.01 32.75
CA LEU A 10 22.89 18.12 31.59
C LEU A 10 21.46 17.77 31.15
N ILE A 11 21.01 18.44 30.06
CA ILE A 11 19.83 17.99 29.33
C ILE A 11 20.26 16.71 28.59
N GLY A 12 19.96 15.56 29.16
CA GLY A 12 20.04 14.28 28.50
C GLY A 12 19.05 14.25 27.35
N GLY A 13 19.56 14.38 26.12
CA GLY A 13 18.77 14.09 24.91
C GLY A 13 18.43 12.62 24.90
N GLY A 14 17.22 12.28 25.34
CA GLY A 14 16.65 10.96 25.15
C GLY A 14 16.41 10.75 23.67
N THR A 15 17.31 10.01 23.00
CA THR A 15 17.01 9.37 21.72
C THR A 15 16.03 8.25 22.01
N ASP A 16 14.74 8.54 21.86
CA ASP A 16 13.67 7.55 21.90
C ASP A 16 13.75 6.67 20.65
N SER A 17 14.73 5.78 20.62
CA SER A 17 14.87 4.67 19.66
C SER A 17 14.37 3.37 20.30
N GLY A 18 13.24 3.46 21.00
CA GLY A 18 12.51 2.33 21.54
C GLY A 18 11.55 1.71 20.53
N GLY A 19 12.03 1.37 19.34
CA GLY A 19 11.35 0.42 18.46
C GLY A 19 11.50 -0.96 19.10
N ASP A 20 10.48 -1.37 19.85
CA ASP A 20 10.34 -2.75 20.34
C ASP A 20 10.29 -3.67 19.11
N SER A 21 11.46 -4.16 18.67
CA SER A 21 11.58 -5.17 17.63
C SER A 21 11.08 -6.48 18.23
N ALA A 22 9.76 -6.59 18.38
CA ALA A 22 9.13 -7.84 18.74
C ALA A 22 9.64 -8.91 17.78
N ALA A 23 10.30 -9.94 18.34
CA ALA A 23 10.86 -11.01 17.53
C ALA A 23 9.75 -11.62 16.66
N ARG A 24 10.02 -11.76 15.36
CA ARG A 24 9.08 -12.38 14.40
C ARG A 24 8.61 -13.72 14.96
N ARG A 25 7.30 -13.91 15.08
CA ARG A 25 6.69 -15.14 15.56
C ARG A 25 5.52 -15.58 14.69
N THR A 26 5.20 -16.85 14.79
CA THR A 26 4.01 -17.43 14.15
C THR A 26 2.74 -16.72 14.62
N LEU A 27 1.76 -16.55 13.73
CA LEU A 27 0.45 -16.00 14.07
C LEU A 27 -0.31 -16.92 15.04
N THR A 28 -1.00 -16.34 16.01
CA THR A 28 -2.07 -17.03 16.71
C THR A 28 -3.28 -17.26 15.80
N SER A 29 -4.24 -18.10 16.21
CA SER A 29 -5.47 -18.33 15.44
C SER A 29 -6.26 -17.03 15.21
N ASP A 30 -6.36 -16.15 16.22
CA ASP A 30 -7.06 -14.88 16.10
C ASP A 30 -6.35 -13.91 15.13
N GLU A 31 -5.03 -13.87 15.17
CA GLU A 31 -4.23 -13.06 14.25
C GLU A 31 -4.33 -13.57 12.81
N ALA A 32 -4.29 -14.91 12.64
CA ALA A 32 -4.48 -15.54 11.35
C ALA A 32 -5.89 -15.26 10.77
N ASN A 33 -6.93 -15.33 11.60
CA ASN A 33 -8.30 -15.00 11.21
C ASN A 33 -8.41 -13.52 10.79
N ARG A 34 -7.81 -12.59 11.54
CA ARG A 34 -7.80 -11.16 11.16
C ARG A 34 -7.08 -10.91 9.84
N LEU A 35 -5.93 -11.55 9.62
CA LEU A 35 -5.22 -11.45 8.34
C LEU A 35 -6.06 -12.05 7.20
N ALA A 36 -6.72 -13.18 7.43
CA ALA A 36 -7.51 -13.88 6.42
C ALA A 36 -8.70 -13.06 5.90
N ILE A 37 -9.37 -12.31 6.79
CA ILE A 37 -10.57 -11.54 6.41
C ILE A 37 -10.25 -10.16 5.84
N THR A 38 -9.02 -9.65 5.97
CA THR A 38 -8.71 -8.24 5.71
C THR A 38 -8.99 -7.80 4.26
N ARG A 39 -8.68 -8.65 3.26
CA ARG A 39 -8.97 -8.38 1.84
C ARG A 39 -10.47 -8.50 1.54
N PHE A 40 -11.13 -9.43 2.20
CA PHE A 40 -12.57 -9.60 2.09
C PHE A 40 -13.33 -8.40 2.65
N LEU A 41 -12.89 -7.82 3.77
CA LEU A 41 -13.47 -6.59 4.31
C LEU A 41 -13.36 -5.42 3.35
N ASN A 42 -12.22 -5.26 2.66
CA ASN A 42 -12.06 -4.25 1.61
C ASN A 42 -13.08 -4.45 0.46
N TYR A 43 -13.29 -5.69 0.03
CA TYR A 43 -14.24 -6.03 -1.02
C TYR A 43 -15.70 -5.83 -0.56
N GLN A 44 -16.04 -6.23 0.66
CA GLN A 44 -17.37 -6.03 1.24
C GLN A 44 -17.74 -4.55 1.35
N ALA A 45 -16.78 -3.71 1.73
CA ALA A 45 -16.95 -2.27 1.76
C ALA A 45 -17.19 -1.67 0.36
N GLY A 46 -17.02 -2.45 -0.72
CA GLY A 46 -17.13 -2.04 -2.12
C GLY A 46 -15.85 -1.39 -2.63
N GLY A 47 -15.12 -0.65 -1.79
CA GLY A 47 -13.87 0.00 -2.14
C GLY A 47 -13.26 0.77 -0.99
N ARG A 48 -12.10 1.35 -1.24
CA ARG A 48 -11.34 2.14 -0.26
C ARG A 48 -10.71 3.36 -0.91
N ALA A 49 -10.66 4.45 -0.17
CA ALA A 49 -9.79 5.58 -0.49
C ALA A 49 -8.34 5.22 -0.14
N VAL A 50 -7.40 5.53 -1.02
CA VAL A 50 -6.00 5.12 -0.90
C VAL A 50 -5.04 6.25 -1.24
N THR A 51 -3.87 6.20 -0.60
CA THR A 51 -2.68 6.97 -0.99
C THR A 51 -1.55 5.98 -1.24
N ILE A 52 -1.04 5.95 -2.47
CA ILE A 52 0.03 5.04 -2.90
C ILE A 52 1.29 5.87 -3.08
N THR A 53 2.31 5.62 -2.26
CA THR A 53 3.64 6.22 -2.41
C THR A 53 4.52 5.22 -3.15
N VAL A 54 4.82 5.53 -4.41
CA VAL A 54 5.63 4.72 -5.31
C VAL A 54 7.07 5.22 -5.24
N PRO A 55 8.03 4.39 -4.83
CA PRO A 55 9.43 4.77 -4.79
C PRO A 55 10.01 4.90 -6.20
N SER A 56 10.97 5.79 -6.37
CA SER A 56 11.84 5.84 -7.54
C SER A 56 13.12 6.59 -7.20
N ALA A 57 14.22 6.22 -7.81
CA ALA A 57 15.48 6.94 -7.71
C ALA A 57 15.38 8.41 -8.20
N ALA A 58 14.44 8.71 -9.09
CA ALA A 58 14.17 10.04 -9.64
C ALA A 58 13.20 10.90 -8.80
N GLY A 59 12.79 10.45 -7.59
CA GLY A 59 11.91 11.22 -6.70
C GLY A 59 10.57 10.54 -6.39
N GLY A 60 10.18 9.53 -7.15
CA GLY A 60 8.94 8.77 -6.92
C GLY A 60 7.65 9.47 -7.33
N LEU A 61 6.54 8.77 -7.11
CA LEU A 61 5.20 9.25 -7.42
C LEU A 61 4.27 9.05 -6.22
N VAL A 62 3.27 9.90 -6.10
CA VAL A 62 2.17 9.73 -5.16
C VAL A 62 0.86 9.66 -5.94
N VAL A 63 0.11 8.58 -5.75
CA VAL A 63 -1.24 8.42 -6.30
C VAL A 63 -2.24 8.50 -5.16
N THR A 64 -3.17 9.45 -5.22
CA THR A 64 -4.24 9.63 -4.23
C THR A 64 -5.59 9.47 -4.90
N GLY A 65 -6.39 8.51 -4.44
CA GLY A 65 -7.66 8.23 -5.10
C GLY A 65 -8.52 7.20 -4.39
N SER A 66 -9.32 6.51 -5.16
CA SER A 66 -10.20 5.44 -4.71
C SER A 66 -10.01 4.18 -5.55
N VAL A 67 -10.18 3.04 -4.92
CA VAL A 67 -10.22 1.73 -5.57
C VAL A 67 -11.59 1.12 -5.33
N ASP A 68 -12.28 0.75 -6.39
CA ASP A 68 -13.51 -0.03 -6.36
C ASP A 68 -13.13 -1.49 -6.59
N TYR A 69 -13.22 -2.30 -5.55
CA TYR A 69 -12.80 -3.70 -5.62
C TYR A 69 -13.82 -4.60 -6.33
N ARG A 70 -15.10 -4.20 -6.36
CA ARG A 70 -16.13 -4.96 -7.08
C ARG A 70 -16.03 -4.73 -8.58
N ALA A 71 -15.76 -3.50 -8.98
CA ALA A 71 -15.54 -3.15 -10.38
C ALA A 71 -14.11 -3.44 -10.87
N GLY A 72 -13.17 -3.77 -9.97
CA GLY A 72 -11.76 -4.00 -10.32
C GLY A 72 -11.07 -2.79 -10.94
N ILE A 73 -11.40 -1.59 -10.49
CA ILE A 73 -10.96 -0.33 -11.07
C ILE A 73 -10.46 0.65 -10.00
N GLY A 74 -9.35 1.32 -10.28
CA GLY A 74 -8.87 2.41 -9.46
C GLY A 74 -8.86 3.72 -10.23
N TYR A 75 -9.06 4.85 -9.55
CA TYR A 75 -9.05 6.18 -10.12
C TYR A 75 -8.54 7.21 -9.11
N GLY A 76 -7.67 8.10 -9.56
CA GLY A 76 -7.09 9.10 -8.68
C GLY A 76 -6.29 10.16 -9.41
N VAL A 77 -5.59 10.95 -8.61
CA VAL A 77 -4.60 11.94 -9.02
C VAL A 77 -3.22 11.31 -8.86
N VAL A 78 -2.37 11.45 -9.85
CA VAL A 78 -0.93 11.14 -9.75
C VAL A 78 -0.13 12.43 -9.73
N ARG A 79 0.92 12.47 -8.86
CA ARG A 79 1.86 13.57 -8.76
C ARG A 79 3.28 13.07 -8.58
N GLY A 80 4.23 13.78 -9.14
CA GLY A 80 5.64 13.62 -8.80
C GLY A 80 5.86 13.94 -7.32
N ALA A 81 6.62 13.12 -6.61
CA ALA A 81 6.99 13.36 -5.21
C ALA A 81 8.12 14.40 -5.05
N GLY A 82 8.67 14.89 -6.15
CA GLY A 82 9.75 15.88 -6.21
C GLY A 82 9.36 17.13 -6.99
N ARG A 83 10.36 17.70 -7.68
CA ARG A 83 10.17 18.89 -8.54
C ARG A 83 9.69 18.53 -9.96
N ASP A 84 9.75 17.28 -10.34
CA ASP A 84 9.32 16.82 -11.65
C ASP A 84 7.80 16.62 -11.65
N THR A 85 7.10 17.47 -12.38
CA THR A 85 5.64 17.43 -12.55
C THR A 85 5.21 16.81 -13.88
N SER A 86 6.14 16.22 -14.64
CA SER A 86 5.87 15.64 -15.97
C SER A 86 4.86 14.47 -15.92
N SER A 87 4.73 13.84 -14.76
CA SER A 87 3.78 12.74 -14.51
C SER A 87 2.46 13.19 -13.87
N ASP A 88 2.30 14.50 -13.63
CA ASP A 88 1.14 15.02 -12.93
C ASP A 88 -0.14 14.93 -13.77
N GLY A 89 -1.23 14.53 -13.14
CA GLY A 89 -2.51 14.40 -13.83
C GLY A 89 -3.48 13.43 -13.14
N LEU A 90 -4.41 12.93 -13.94
CA LEU A 90 -5.34 11.89 -13.50
C LEU A 90 -4.86 10.54 -13.99
N ILE A 91 -5.10 9.52 -13.19
CA ILE A 91 -4.78 8.14 -13.51
C ILE A 91 -5.98 7.25 -13.22
N GLN A 92 -6.29 6.36 -14.15
CA GLN A 92 -7.26 5.29 -13.95
C GLN A 92 -6.61 3.96 -14.35
N TRP A 93 -6.90 2.88 -13.60
CA TRP A 93 -6.29 1.58 -13.90
C TRP A 93 -7.24 0.43 -13.62
N THR A 94 -7.02 -0.63 -14.37
CA THR A 94 -7.62 -1.96 -14.18
C THR A 94 -6.52 -3.01 -14.18
N ALA A 95 -6.85 -4.28 -14.01
CA ALA A 95 -5.87 -5.38 -14.14
C ALA A 95 -5.22 -5.49 -15.52
N ALA A 96 -5.81 -4.88 -16.56
CA ALA A 96 -5.35 -4.97 -17.95
C ALA A 96 -4.69 -3.69 -18.48
N ALA A 97 -5.07 -2.52 -17.98
CA ALA A 97 -4.66 -1.25 -18.58
C ALA A 97 -4.50 -0.13 -17.55
N VAL A 98 -3.65 0.81 -17.90
CA VAL A 98 -3.48 2.11 -17.24
C VAL A 98 -3.85 3.20 -18.23
N LEU A 99 -4.67 4.13 -17.79
CA LEU A 99 -5.04 5.35 -18.51
C LEU A 99 -4.46 6.53 -17.75
N VAL A 100 -3.82 7.43 -18.47
CA VAL A 100 -3.25 8.67 -17.92
C VAL A 100 -3.86 9.85 -18.66
N HIS A 101 -4.27 10.87 -17.91
CA HIS A 101 -4.73 12.16 -18.44
C HIS A 101 -3.81 13.25 -17.86
N PRO A 102 -2.74 13.63 -18.59
CA PRO A 102 -1.77 14.62 -18.13
C PRO A 102 -2.44 15.97 -17.91
N MET A 103 -2.03 16.68 -16.85
CA MET A 103 -2.57 17.99 -16.51
C MET A 103 -1.45 18.90 -16.01
N THR A 104 -1.38 20.13 -16.52
CA THR A 104 -0.48 21.15 -15.99
C THR A 104 -0.97 21.72 -14.65
N ASP A 105 -2.28 21.78 -14.48
CA ASP A 105 -2.94 22.20 -13.23
C ASP A 105 -3.74 21.02 -12.65
N THR A 106 -3.02 20.19 -11.90
CA THR A 106 -3.57 18.96 -11.36
C THR A 106 -4.41 19.23 -10.11
N PRO A 107 -5.70 18.83 -10.07
CA PRO A 107 -6.58 19.10 -8.95
C PRO A 107 -6.11 18.37 -7.67
N ALA A 108 -6.43 18.91 -6.49
CA ALA A 108 -6.07 18.29 -5.20
C ALA A 108 -6.67 16.88 -5.03
N THR A 109 -7.86 16.66 -5.58
CA THR A 109 -8.57 15.37 -5.60
C THR A 109 -9.11 15.11 -7.00
N ALA A 110 -9.18 13.84 -7.39
CA ALA A 110 -9.77 13.46 -8.67
C ALA A 110 -11.26 13.87 -8.73
N PRO A 111 -11.72 14.46 -9.85
CA PRO A 111 -13.14 14.79 -10.02
C PRO A 111 -13.99 13.52 -9.99
N PRO A 112 -15.24 13.57 -9.47
CA PRO A 112 -16.11 12.39 -9.37
C PRO A 112 -16.44 11.72 -10.72
N ALA A 113 -16.41 12.50 -11.79
CA ALA A 113 -16.55 12.00 -13.16
C ALA A 113 -15.23 12.21 -13.90
N PRO A 114 -14.64 11.14 -14.46
CA PRO A 114 -13.47 11.28 -15.32
C PRO A 114 -13.74 12.17 -16.53
N PRO A 115 -12.76 12.95 -17.03
CA PRO A 115 -12.87 13.69 -18.28
C PRO A 115 -13.30 12.82 -19.45
N ALA A 116 -14.11 13.38 -20.36
CA ALA A 116 -14.65 12.66 -21.50
C ALA A 116 -13.62 12.34 -22.60
N SER A 117 -12.45 13.02 -22.59
CA SER A 117 -11.39 12.88 -23.58
C SER A 117 -10.01 13.18 -22.97
N GLY A 118 -8.96 13.07 -23.78
CA GLY A 118 -7.59 13.39 -23.35
C GLY A 118 -6.88 12.26 -22.59
N TRP A 119 -7.42 11.03 -22.66
CA TRP A 119 -6.82 9.87 -22.03
C TRP A 119 -5.84 9.15 -22.97
N TYR A 120 -4.65 8.85 -22.44
CA TYR A 120 -3.68 7.96 -23.08
C TYR A 120 -3.75 6.60 -22.39
N ARG A 121 -4.07 5.56 -23.17
CA ARG A 121 -4.20 4.20 -22.69
C ARG A 121 -2.96 3.39 -23.04
N ARG A 122 -2.47 2.60 -22.08
CA ARG A 122 -1.43 1.60 -22.30
C ARG A 122 -1.74 0.32 -21.51
N PRO A 123 -1.18 -0.84 -21.89
CA PRO A 123 -1.24 -2.05 -21.07
C PRO A 123 -0.65 -1.81 -19.68
N LEU A 124 -1.20 -2.45 -18.65
CA LEU A 124 -0.59 -2.50 -17.32
C LEU A 124 0.57 -3.50 -17.35
N GLN A 125 1.78 -3.05 -17.00
CA GLN A 125 2.99 -3.86 -16.95
C GLN A 125 3.17 -4.42 -15.53
N LYS A 126 2.97 -5.72 -15.34
CA LYS A 126 3.11 -6.35 -14.02
C LYS A 126 4.55 -6.45 -13.51
N SER A 127 5.54 -6.21 -14.38
CA SER A 127 6.98 -6.23 -14.07
C SER A 127 7.69 -5.08 -14.79
N GLY A 128 8.81 -4.63 -14.23
CA GLY A 128 9.65 -3.57 -14.82
C GLY A 128 9.19 -2.13 -14.56
N SER A 129 7.98 -1.90 -14.04
CA SER A 129 7.47 -0.59 -13.66
C SER A 129 7.03 -0.59 -12.21
N ALA A 130 7.65 0.26 -11.39
CA ALA A 130 7.29 0.39 -9.97
C ALA A 130 5.85 0.91 -9.81
N LEU A 131 5.42 1.87 -10.65
CA LEU A 131 4.05 2.38 -10.65
C LEU A 131 3.06 1.25 -10.97
N ASP A 132 3.24 0.56 -12.08
CA ASP A 132 2.29 -0.46 -12.52
C ASP A 132 2.21 -1.64 -11.54
N SER A 133 3.35 -2.08 -11.00
CA SER A 133 3.39 -3.09 -9.95
C SER A 133 2.60 -2.64 -8.71
N SER A 134 2.74 -1.36 -8.31
CA SER A 134 2.00 -0.79 -7.18
C SER A 134 0.49 -0.74 -7.45
N LEU A 135 0.09 -0.35 -8.67
CA LEU A 135 -1.32 -0.33 -9.09
C LEU A 135 -1.92 -1.75 -9.13
N ALA A 136 -1.16 -2.74 -9.58
CA ALA A 136 -1.58 -4.13 -9.56
C ALA A 136 -1.73 -4.67 -8.14
N ILE A 137 -0.76 -4.36 -7.24
CA ILE A 137 -0.83 -4.75 -5.84
C ILE A 137 -2.11 -4.20 -5.20
N VAL A 138 -2.39 -2.91 -5.35
CA VAL A 138 -3.55 -2.30 -4.68
C VAL A 138 -4.87 -2.91 -5.15
N LEU A 139 -5.02 -3.29 -6.43
CA LEU A 139 -6.19 -4.03 -6.91
C LEU A 139 -6.31 -5.41 -6.26
N GLY A 140 -5.20 -6.07 -6.00
CA GLY A 140 -5.15 -7.37 -5.33
C GLY A 140 -5.44 -7.33 -3.83
N LEU A 141 -5.61 -6.13 -3.21
CA LEU A 141 -5.94 -5.98 -1.80
C LEU A 141 -7.45 -6.08 -1.50
N GLY A 142 -8.27 -6.43 -2.49
CA GLY A 142 -9.65 -6.86 -2.33
C GLY A 142 -9.85 -8.30 -2.81
N SER A 143 -10.72 -9.05 -2.14
CA SER A 143 -11.06 -10.45 -2.51
C SER A 143 -12.51 -10.72 -2.15
N ASP A 144 -13.24 -11.38 -3.04
CA ASP A 144 -14.65 -11.76 -2.87
C ASP A 144 -14.90 -12.81 -1.77
N ARG A 145 -13.81 -13.38 -1.25
CA ARG A 145 -13.82 -14.37 -0.18
C ARG A 145 -12.62 -14.21 0.74
N PRO A 146 -12.73 -14.64 2.02
CA PRO A 146 -11.60 -14.69 2.94
C PRO A 146 -10.49 -15.65 2.45
N ASP A 147 -9.26 -15.35 2.85
CA ASP A 147 -8.16 -16.31 2.74
C ASP A 147 -8.35 -17.46 3.75
N ASN A 148 -7.68 -18.58 3.53
CA ASN A 148 -7.71 -19.67 4.51
C ASN A 148 -6.76 -19.35 5.68
N ALA A 149 -7.34 -19.08 6.85
CA ALA A 149 -6.61 -18.70 8.06
C ALA A 149 -5.62 -19.77 8.54
N GLU A 150 -5.98 -21.06 8.39
CA GLU A 150 -5.12 -22.18 8.83
C GLU A 150 -3.85 -22.30 7.98
N LEU A 151 -3.94 -21.97 6.69
CA LEU A 151 -2.81 -22.04 5.77
C LEU A 151 -1.86 -20.86 5.87
N LEU A 152 -2.29 -19.72 6.40
CA LEU A 152 -1.45 -18.52 6.47
C LEU A 152 -0.16 -18.75 7.29
N PRO A 153 -0.21 -19.25 8.55
CA PRO A 153 1.01 -19.52 9.32
C PRO A 153 1.85 -20.65 8.70
N GLN A 154 1.21 -21.67 8.12
CA GLN A 154 1.90 -22.76 7.44
C GLN A 154 2.71 -22.29 6.22
N ASN A 155 2.24 -21.23 5.55
CA ASN A 155 2.91 -20.60 4.43
C ASN A 155 3.82 -19.43 4.84
N GLY A 156 4.19 -19.31 6.12
CA GLY A 156 5.18 -18.37 6.62
C GLY A 156 4.66 -16.97 6.95
N ALA A 157 3.34 -16.78 7.01
CA ALA A 157 2.77 -15.56 7.58
C ALA A 157 3.13 -15.47 9.07
N ALA A 158 3.50 -14.28 9.55
CA ALA A 158 4.01 -14.07 10.90
C ALA A 158 3.65 -12.68 11.43
N LEU A 159 3.53 -12.57 12.76
CA LEU A 159 3.54 -11.27 13.43
C LEU A 159 5.00 -10.79 13.53
N VAL A 160 5.22 -9.53 13.14
CA VAL A 160 6.55 -8.90 13.20
C VAL A 160 6.60 -7.72 14.15
N GLY A 161 5.46 -7.28 14.68
CA GLY A 161 5.40 -6.21 15.67
C GLY A 161 4.03 -5.58 15.80
N LYS A 162 4.00 -4.49 16.55
CA LYS A 162 2.86 -3.59 16.71
C LYS A 162 3.27 -2.19 16.27
N ASP A 163 2.31 -1.41 15.80
CA ASP A 163 2.55 -0.05 15.34
C ASP A 163 1.29 0.80 15.56
N ARG A 164 1.40 2.07 15.22
CA ARG A 164 0.25 2.99 15.20
C ARG A 164 0.19 3.72 13.87
N VAL A 165 -0.93 3.57 13.16
CA VAL A 165 -1.18 4.24 11.88
C VAL A 165 -2.35 5.21 12.06
N ARG A 166 -2.10 6.50 11.90
CA ARG A 166 -3.13 7.56 12.07
C ARG A 166 -3.93 7.46 13.38
N GLY A 167 -3.27 7.13 14.48
CA GLY A 167 -3.90 6.97 15.79
C GLY A 167 -4.47 5.58 16.08
N HIS A 168 -4.65 4.73 15.08
CA HIS A 168 -5.12 3.35 15.26
C HIS A 168 -3.98 2.42 15.67
N SER A 169 -4.18 1.66 16.73
CA SER A 169 -3.26 0.59 17.13
C SER A 169 -3.42 -0.58 16.18
N VAL A 170 -2.33 -1.07 15.62
CA VAL A 170 -2.33 -2.10 14.59
C VAL A 170 -1.26 -3.16 14.86
N ASP A 171 -1.53 -4.38 14.44
CA ASP A 171 -0.53 -5.44 14.37
C ASP A 171 0.13 -5.41 13.00
N VAL A 172 1.47 -5.55 12.98
CA VAL A 172 2.25 -5.64 11.74
C VAL A 172 2.50 -7.10 11.43
N MET A 173 1.94 -7.57 10.32
CA MET A 173 2.01 -8.97 9.91
C MET A 173 2.67 -9.10 8.56
N THR A 174 3.45 -10.17 8.34
CA THR A 174 3.91 -10.55 7.00
C THR A 174 2.86 -11.43 6.33
N GLY A 175 2.70 -11.27 5.01
CA GLY A 175 1.91 -12.19 4.20
C GLY A 175 2.58 -13.57 4.06
N PRO A 176 1.85 -14.53 3.49
CA PRO A 176 2.42 -15.83 3.15
C PRO A 176 3.55 -15.69 2.13
N ASN A 177 4.53 -16.58 2.18
CA ASN A 177 5.56 -16.65 1.16
C ASN A 177 4.91 -17.05 -0.18
N VAL A 178 5.13 -16.25 -1.21
CA VAL A 178 4.71 -16.61 -2.56
C VAL A 178 5.63 -17.74 -3.03
N ARG A 179 5.11 -18.95 -3.11
CA ARG A 179 5.78 -20.01 -3.89
C ARG A 179 5.54 -19.68 -5.35
N ALA A 180 6.59 -19.45 -6.12
CA ALA A 180 6.46 -19.41 -7.56
C ALA A 180 5.91 -20.76 -8.01
N ASN A 181 4.79 -20.77 -8.75
CA ASN A 181 4.13 -21.99 -9.24
C ASN A 181 4.98 -22.76 -10.29
N ASP A 182 6.18 -22.29 -10.58
CA ASP A 182 7.13 -22.84 -11.54
C ASP A 182 8.28 -23.65 -10.93
N GLY A 183 8.15 -24.06 -9.65
CA GLY A 183 9.12 -24.94 -8.99
C GLY A 183 10.45 -24.29 -8.64
N THR A 184 10.68 -23.03 -8.95
CA THR A 184 11.84 -22.27 -8.49
C THR A 184 11.63 -21.84 -7.06
N SER A 185 12.16 -22.61 -6.12
CA SER A 185 12.34 -22.20 -4.75
C SER A 185 13.24 -20.96 -4.73
N PHE A 186 12.71 -19.80 -4.36
CA PHE A 186 13.56 -18.69 -3.96
C PHE A 186 14.32 -19.14 -2.71
N ALA A 187 15.64 -19.32 -2.86
CA ALA A 187 16.51 -19.70 -1.78
C ALA A 187 16.34 -18.74 -0.58
N PRO A 188 16.39 -19.24 0.68
CA PRO A 188 16.41 -18.39 1.84
C PRO A 188 17.76 -17.64 1.87
N GLY A 189 17.75 -16.39 1.41
CA GLY A 189 18.94 -15.56 1.27
C GLY A 189 18.75 -14.36 0.35
N SER A 190 17.74 -14.35 -0.52
CA SER A 190 17.43 -13.18 -1.34
C SER A 190 16.67 -12.16 -0.50
N ASN A 191 17.36 -11.09 -0.18
CA ASN A 191 16.97 -9.81 0.40
C ASN A 191 15.53 -9.72 0.95
N SER A 192 15.43 -9.47 2.24
CA SER A 192 14.22 -9.22 3.06
C SER A 192 13.27 -8.11 2.54
N SER A 193 13.51 -7.56 1.36
CA SER A 193 12.73 -6.51 0.72
C SER A 193 11.49 -6.99 -0.05
N SER A 194 11.35 -8.29 -0.33
CA SER A 194 10.22 -8.83 -1.09
C SER A 194 9.01 -9.26 -0.26
N THR A 195 9.11 -9.23 1.07
CA THR A 195 8.02 -9.68 1.95
C THR A 195 6.98 -8.57 2.08
N VAL A 196 5.75 -8.85 1.68
CA VAL A 196 4.62 -7.94 1.90
C VAL A 196 4.32 -7.85 3.40
N ARG A 197 4.17 -6.64 3.90
CA ARG A 197 3.76 -6.36 5.29
C ARG A 197 2.43 -5.65 5.31
N TYR A 198 1.59 -6.06 6.25
CA TYR A 198 0.24 -5.56 6.46
C TYR A 198 0.12 -4.95 7.86
N TRP A 199 -0.47 -3.76 7.98
CA TRP A 199 -0.84 -3.11 9.22
C TRP A 199 -2.33 -3.28 9.42
N ILE A 200 -2.71 -4.13 10.36
CA ILE A 200 -4.10 -4.62 10.53
C ILE A 200 -4.61 -4.28 11.93
N GLY A 201 -5.77 -3.69 12.01
CA GLY A 201 -6.48 -3.42 13.26
C GLY A 201 -6.99 -4.67 13.96
N GLY A 202 -7.44 -4.49 15.20
CA GLY A 202 -8.02 -5.59 16.00
C GLY A 202 -9.29 -6.20 15.40
N ASP A 203 -9.95 -5.52 14.50
CA ASP A 203 -11.15 -5.92 13.76
C ASP A 203 -10.87 -6.50 12.37
N GLY A 204 -9.59 -6.62 11.97
CA GLY A 204 -9.18 -7.06 10.64
C GLY A 204 -9.14 -5.95 9.59
N THR A 205 -9.42 -4.68 9.96
CA THR A 205 -9.31 -3.54 9.04
C THR A 205 -7.86 -3.32 8.62
N MET A 206 -7.64 -3.18 7.31
CA MET A 206 -6.33 -2.87 6.73
C MET A 206 -6.11 -1.35 6.73
N TYR A 207 -5.00 -0.89 7.33
CA TYR A 207 -4.62 0.53 7.39
C TYR A 207 -3.44 0.86 6.49
N ARG A 208 -2.50 -0.08 6.30
CA ARG A 208 -1.32 0.11 5.45
C ARG A 208 -0.83 -1.21 4.90
N VAL A 209 -0.25 -1.15 3.71
CA VAL A 209 0.55 -2.24 3.12
C VAL A 209 1.90 -1.69 2.67
N ARG A 210 2.97 -2.46 2.88
CA ARG A 210 4.27 -2.22 2.26
C ARG A 210 4.70 -3.45 1.50
N ALA A 211 5.14 -3.24 0.26
CA ALA A 211 5.57 -4.34 -0.62
C ALA A 211 6.78 -3.92 -1.45
N GLY A 212 7.67 -4.85 -1.73
CA GLY A 212 8.72 -4.65 -2.73
C GLY A 212 8.11 -4.52 -4.13
N VAL A 213 8.61 -3.62 -4.94
CA VAL A 213 8.15 -3.42 -6.32
C VAL A 213 9.32 -3.29 -7.27
N ALA A 214 9.23 -4.00 -8.41
CA ALA A 214 10.25 -3.99 -9.46
C ALA A 214 11.68 -4.13 -8.87
N SER A 215 12.63 -3.36 -9.36
CA SER A 215 14.01 -3.30 -8.89
C SER A 215 14.28 -2.16 -7.92
N GLU A 216 13.23 -1.58 -7.34
CA GLU A 216 13.39 -0.46 -6.42
C GLU A 216 13.93 -0.93 -5.06
N SER A 217 14.84 -0.14 -4.48
CA SER A 217 15.42 -0.41 -3.16
C SER A 217 14.47 -0.13 -2.02
N GLN A 218 13.51 0.78 -2.23
CA GLN A 218 12.47 1.13 -1.28
C GLN A 218 11.16 0.44 -1.62
N PRO A 219 10.38 -0.01 -0.63
CA PRO A 219 9.07 -0.59 -0.88
C PRO A 219 8.04 0.47 -1.27
N VAL A 220 7.02 0.09 -2.06
CA VAL A 220 5.79 0.87 -2.15
C VAL A 220 5.11 0.90 -0.79
N VAL A 221 4.49 2.04 -0.48
CA VAL A 221 3.61 2.18 0.69
C VAL A 221 2.20 2.50 0.18
N ILE A 222 1.24 1.69 0.59
CA ILE A 222 -0.19 1.87 0.29
C ILE A 222 -0.88 2.16 1.62
N ASP A 223 -1.33 3.39 1.81
CA ASP A 223 -2.13 3.81 2.96
C ASP A 223 -3.60 3.79 2.60
N PHE A 224 -4.42 3.17 3.44
CA PHE A 224 -5.87 3.21 3.34
C PHE A 224 -6.38 4.39 4.16
N ASP A 225 -6.94 5.37 3.48
CA ASP A 225 -7.45 6.57 4.12
C ASP A 225 -8.76 6.30 4.87
N ASP A 226 -9.00 7.06 5.96
CA ASP A 226 -10.28 7.03 6.69
C ASP A 226 -11.38 7.78 5.94
N ARG A 227 -11.05 8.45 4.83
CA ARG A 227 -12.01 9.10 3.95
C ARG A 227 -12.93 8.06 3.32
N LYS A 228 -14.20 8.40 3.22
CA LYS A 228 -15.15 7.59 2.46
C LYS A 228 -14.69 7.48 1.01
N TYR A 229 -14.63 6.25 0.47
CA TYR A 229 -14.37 6.05 -0.92
C TYR A 229 -15.58 6.49 -1.76
N PHE A 230 -15.34 6.90 -2.98
CA PHE A 230 -16.39 7.16 -3.97
C PHE A 230 -16.38 6.05 -5.02
N PRO A 231 -17.56 5.51 -5.43
CA PRO A 231 -17.65 4.56 -6.53
C PRO A 231 -16.94 5.11 -7.77
N VAL A 232 -16.01 4.32 -8.31
CA VAL A 232 -15.19 4.75 -9.44
C VAL A 232 -15.99 4.62 -10.73
N ARG A 233 -16.14 5.73 -11.45
CA ARG A 233 -16.71 5.71 -12.81
C ARG A 233 -15.62 5.41 -13.83
N ALA A 234 -15.94 4.56 -14.79
CA ALA A 234 -15.02 4.24 -15.88
C ALA A 234 -14.82 5.45 -16.80
N ALA A 235 -13.57 5.77 -17.11
CA ALA A 235 -13.24 6.71 -18.19
C ALA A 235 -13.59 6.09 -19.56
N PRO A 236 -13.76 6.88 -20.62
CA PRO A 236 -14.03 6.36 -21.95
C PRO A 236 -12.99 5.31 -22.38
N GLY A 237 -13.48 4.17 -22.86
CA GLY A 237 -12.64 3.05 -23.30
C GLY A 237 -12.12 2.13 -22.18
N VAL A 238 -12.60 2.29 -20.95
CA VAL A 238 -12.36 1.35 -19.85
C VAL A 238 -13.55 0.43 -19.68
N THR A 239 -13.30 -0.88 -19.68
CA THR A 239 -14.29 -1.88 -19.31
C THR A 239 -13.96 -2.34 -17.88
N PRO A 240 -14.82 -2.11 -16.88
CA PRO A 240 -14.67 -2.68 -15.55
C PRO A 240 -14.65 -4.21 -15.62
N ALA A 241 -13.98 -4.86 -14.68
CA ALA A 241 -14.15 -6.30 -14.49
C ALA A 241 -15.56 -6.53 -13.96
N GLY A 242 -16.37 -7.29 -14.68
CA GLY A 242 -17.69 -7.72 -14.26
C GLY A 242 -17.63 -8.82 -13.21
#